data_b50015d7d15797602205ccac90ba31b2
#
_entry.id   b50015d7d15797602205ccac90ba31b2
#
_cell.length_a   1.000
_cell.length_b   1.000
_cell.length_c   1.000
_cell.angle_alpha   90.00
_cell.angle_beta   90.00
_cell.angle_gamma   90.00
#
_symmetry.space_group_name_H-M   'P 1'
#
loop_
_entity.id
_entity.type
_entity.pdbx_description
1 polymer ?
#
loop_
_entity_poly.entity_id
_entity_poly.type
_entity_poly.pdbx_seq_one_letter_code
_entity_poly.pdbx_strand_id
1 'polypeptide(L)'
;VTTLLAVFLVPQLGLSQPGDNGVYTAATTPWGHPDFQGVWDRRTITPLERPERLAGKAFLSVDEIVAYEKASAARPDGRPLDARRAGISVHDPQDLDYGSTVLASGQTSLVVDPPDGRIPAYTQAADERAAVAAQRRESRGPADSWTDRSLNERCLTWGMPNGMLPQAYNNNIQIIQTPNEVMILT
;
A
#
# COMPACT_ATOMS: atom_id res chain seq x y z
N VAL A 1 48.10 28.35 -8.73
CA VAL A 1 47.32 27.12 -8.88
C VAL A 1 46.39 27.06 -7.71
N THR A 2 45.09 27.41 -7.94
CA THR A 2 44.05 27.45 -6.90
C THR A 2 43.25 26.16 -6.99
N THR A 3 43.41 25.29 -6.00
CA THR A 3 42.67 24.04 -5.93
C THR A 3 41.29 24.28 -5.35
N LEU A 4 40.25 24.11 -6.17
CA LEU A 4 38.85 24.14 -5.73
C LEU A 4 38.49 22.83 -5.06
N LEU A 5 38.23 22.87 -3.75
CA LEU A 5 37.72 21.74 -2.98
C LEU A 5 36.20 21.68 -3.11
N ALA A 6 35.68 20.76 -3.91
CA ALA A 6 34.25 20.53 -4.00
C ALA A 6 33.78 19.69 -2.80
N VAL A 7 33.05 20.32 -1.89
CA VAL A 7 32.39 19.64 -0.78
C VAL A 7 31.09 19.02 -1.28
N PHE A 8 31.07 17.70 -1.44
CA PHE A 8 29.83 16.95 -1.67
C PHE A 8 29.06 16.85 -0.36
N LEU A 9 27.97 17.59 -0.22
CA LEU A 9 26.99 17.35 0.83
C LEU A 9 26.25 16.04 0.49
N VAL A 10 26.58 14.96 1.20
CA VAL A 10 25.79 13.72 1.19
C VAL A 10 24.59 13.96 2.12
N PRO A 11 23.34 13.87 1.63
CA PRO A 11 22.20 13.93 2.53
C PRO A 11 22.26 12.76 3.50
N GLN A 12 22.27 13.07 4.79
CA GLN A 12 22.17 12.06 5.84
C GLN A 12 20.75 11.47 5.80
N LEU A 13 20.64 10.22 5.39
CA LEU A 13 19.43 9.43 5.57
C LEU A 13 19.17 9.30 7.08
N GLY A 14 18.22 10.06 7.58
CA GLY A 14 17.76 9.95 8.97
C GLY A 14 17.07 8.60 9.17
N LEU A 15 17.77 7.67 9.75
CA LEU A 15 17.15 6.45 10.28
C LEU A 15 16.38 6.86 11.55
N SER A 16 15.05 6.84 11.47
CA SER A 16 14.20 6.95 12.66
C SER A 16 14.50 5.78 13.59
N GLN A 17 15.04 6.06 14.76
CA GLN A 17 15.20 5.06 15.83
C GLN A 17 13.84 4.90 16.57
N PRO A 18 13.37 3.67 16.80
CA PRO A 18 12.24 3.43 17.68
C PRO A 18 12.72 3.59 19.14
N GLY A 19 12.19 4.57 19.85
CA GLY A 19 12.49 4.66 21.28
C GLY A 19 12.40 6.02 21.95
N ASP A 20 11.71 7.00 21.39
CA ASP A 20 11.42 8.23 22.12
C ASP A 20 9.92 8.47 22.16
N ASN A 21 9.35 8.57 23.40
CA ASN A 21 7.95 8.95 23.64
C ASN A 21 7.69 10.44 23.33
N GLY A 22 8.55 11.05 22.53
CA GLY A 22 8.39 12.39 22.00
C GLY A 22 7.27 12.44 20.97
N VAL A 23 6.46 13.48 21.03
CA VAL A 23 5.51 13.81 19.96
C VAL A 23 6.31 13.96 18.67
N TYR A 24 6.09 13.06 17.72
CA TYR A 24 6.73 13.16 16.41
C TYR A 24 6.35 14.50 15.76
N THR A 25 7.32 15.33 15.51
CA THR A 25 7.15 16.57 14.74
C THR A 25 7.66 16.31 13.32
N ALA A 26 6.75 16.33 12.37
CA ALA A 26 7.11 16.18 10.96
C ALA A 26 8.04 17.33 10.52
N ALA A 27 9.07 17.01 9.74
CA ALA A 27 9.87 18.02 9.06
C ALA A 27 8.97 18.88 8.19
N THR A 28 9.35 20.14 8.00
CA THR A 28 8.62 21.07 7.14
C THR A 28 9.46 21.47 5.94
N THR A 29 8.81 21.62 4.81
CA THR A 29 9.40 22.16 3.59
C THR A 29 9.79 23.64 3.80
N PRO A 30 10.68 24.23 2.97
CA PRO A 30 11.01 25.66 3.03
C PRO A 30 9.82 26.62 2.90
N TRP A 31 8.70 26.13 2.34
CA TRP A 31 7.44 26.88 2.19
C TRP A 31 6.39 26.54 3.25
N GLY A 32 6.79 25.83 4.34
CA GLY A 32 5.98 25.65 5.55
C GLY A 32 4.98 24.51 5.54
N HIS A 33 4.98 23.64 4.54
CA HIS A 33 4.14 22.44 4.51
C HIS A 33 4.87 21.25 5.14
N PRO A 34 4.15 20.20 5.64
CA PRO A 34 4.79 18.96 6.03
C PRO A 34 5.62 18.38 4.90
N ASP A 35 6.84 17.95 5.20
CA ASP A 35 7.77 17.40 4.21
C ASP A 35 7.58 15.88 4.09
N PHE A 36 7.05 15.44 2.96
CA PHE A 36 6.89 14.03 2.59
C PHE A 36 7.86 13.61 1.48
N GLN A 37 8.79 14.47 1.09
CA GLN A 37 9.73 14.16 0.02
C GLN A 37 10.60 12.95 0.36
N GLY A 38 10.91 12.15 -0.64
CA GLY A 38 11.79 11.00 -0.48
C GLY A 38 11.23 9.73 -1.10
N VAL A 39 11.91 8.64 -0.82
CA VAL A 39 11.48 7.29 -1.20
C VAL A 39 10.89 6.61 0.03
N TRP A 40 9.69 6.10 -0.12
CA TRP A 40 8.91 5.49 0.94
C TRP A 40 8.66 4.03 0.62
N ASP A 41 8.85 3.18 1.61
CA ASP A 41 8.47 1.77 1.58
C ASP A 41 7.06 1.61 2.16
N ARG A 42 6.14 1.09 1.36
CA ARG A 42 4.75 0.88 1.76
C ARG A 42 4.42 -0.57 2.13
N ARG A 43 5.43 -1.42 2.26
CA ARG A 43 5.23 -2.83 2.64
C ARG A 43 4.56 -2.93 3.99
N THR A 44 3.55 -3.76 4.07
CA THR A 44 2.92 -4.16 5.34
C THR A 44 2.09 -5.41 5.15
N ILE A 45 2.03 -6.23 6.18
CA ILE A 45 1.11 -7.37 6.25
C ILE A 45 -0.25 -7.00 6.88
N THR A 46 -0.47 -5.72 7.21
CA THR A 46 -1.79 -5.23 7.62
C THR A 46 -2.76 -5.36 6.42
N PRO A 47 -3.88 -6.08 6.55
CA PRO A 47 -4.80 -6.29 5.45
C PRO A 47 -5.54 -5.01 5.06
N LEU A 48 -5.98 -4.92 3.80
CA LEU A 48 -6.77 -3.78 3.33
C LEU A 48 -8.06 -3.64 4.13
N GLU A 49 -8.81 -4.71 4.25
CA GLU A 49 -10.05 -4.77 5.05
C GLU A 49 -9.84 -5.59 6.32
N ARG A 50 -10.54 -5.22 7.39
CA ARG A 50 -10.49 -5.95 8.66
C ARG A 50 -11.00 -7.38 8.48
N PRO A 51 -10.19 -8.39 8.83
CA PRO A 51 -10.62 -9.78 8.78
C PRO A 51 -11.79 -10.04 9.75
N GLU A 52 -12.70 -10.94 9.36
CA GLU A 52 -13.86 -11.32 10.18
C GLU A 52 -13.47 -11.71 11.60
N ARG A 53 -12.39 -12.48 11.77
CA ARG A 53 -11.87 -12.90 13.09
C ARG A 53 -11.41 -11.74 13.98
N LEU A 54 -11.24 -10.54 13.42
CA LEU A 54 -10.88 -9.31 14.12
C LEU A 54 -12.04 -8.30 14.12
N ALA A 55 -13.27 -8.74 13.80
CA ALA A 55 -14.45 -7.88 13.81
C ALA A 55 -14.58 -7.17 15.17
N GLY A 56 -14.85 -5.88 15.13
CA GLY A 56 -14.95 -5.05 16.35
C GLY A 56 -13.62 -4.67 17.00
N LYS A 57 -12.48 -5.18 16.52
CA LYS A 57 -11.16 -4.87 17.07
C LYS A 57 -10.34 -3.98 16.13
N ALA A 58 -10.26 -2.69 16.47
CA ALA A 58 -9.56 -1.73 15.61
C ALA A 58 -8.04 -1.82 15.68
N PHE A 59 -7.49 -2.22 16.84
CA PHE A 59 -6.05 -2.29 17.08
C PHE A 59 -5.65 -3.61 17.73
N LEU A 60 -4.46 -4.10 17.38
CA LEU A 60 -3.80 -5.22 18.07
C LEU A 60 -3.01 -4.69 19.26
N SER A 61 -2.91 -5.51 20.32
CA SER A 61 -1.93 -5.29 21.39
C SER A 61 -0.53 -5.66 20.90
N VAL A 62 0.49 -5.29 21.66
CA VAL A 62 1.91 -5.62 21.34
C VAL A 62 2.11 -7.13 21.19
N ASP A 63 1.56 -7.92 22.12
CA ASP A 63 1.69 -9.39 22.06
C ASP A 63 0.97 -9.99 20.85
N GLU A 64 -0.18 -9.40 20.46
CA GLU A 64 -0.92 -9.82 19.28
C GLU A 64 -0.22 -9.45 17.98
N ILE A 65 0.46 -8.30 17.93
CA ILE A 65 1.32 -7.93 16.80
C ILE A 65 2.40 -9.00 16.61
N VAL A 66 3.13 -9.33 17.65
CA VAL A 66 4.19 -10.35 17.61
C VAL A 66 3.64 -11.71 17.15
N ALA A 67 2.49 -12.11 17.68
CA ALA A 67 1.85 -13.37 17.31
C ALA A 67 1.39 -13.37 15.85
N TYR A 68 0.83 -12.25 15.36
CA TYR A 68 0.35 -12.09 13.99
C TYR A 68 1.50 -12.14 12.99
N GLU A 69 2.58 -11.41 13.25
CA GLU A 69 3.77 -11.36 12.41
C GLU A 69 4.44 -12.74 12.33
N LYS A 70 4.58 -13.41 13.47
CA LYS A 70 5.10 -14.79 13.53
C LYS A 70 4.24 -15.77 12.74
N ALA A 71 2.91 -15.68 12.86
CA ALA A 71 1.99 -16.54 12.13
C ALA A 71 2.05 -16.28 10.62
N SER A 72 2.22 -15.02 10.21
CA SER A 72 2.40 -14.66 8.79
C SER A 72 3.72 -15.21 8.25
N ALA A 73 4.82 -15.04 8.98
CA ALA A 73 6.14 -15.52 8.56
C ALA A 73 6.22 -17.05 8.46
N ALA A 74 5.40 -17.78 9.21
CA ALA A 74 5.36 -19.24 9.18
C ALA A 74 4.63 -19.82 7.96
N ARG A 75 4.05 -18.99 7.09
CA ARG A 75 3.30 -19.46 5.91
C ARG A 75 4.24 -19.88 4.78
N PRO A 76 4.10 -21.11 4.27
CA PRO A 76 4.94 -21.61 3.19
C PRO A 76 4.76 -20.87 1.86
N ASP A 77 3.60 -20.21 1.67
CA ASP A 77 3.26 -19.48 0.44
C ASP A 77 3.78 -18.03 0.43
N GLY A 78 4.54 -17.61 1.46
CA GLY A 78 5.12 -16.26 1.57
C GLY A 78 4.10 -15.12 1.66
N ARG A 79 2.80 -15.43 1.81
CA ARG A 79 1.73 -14.43 1.83
C ARG A 79 1.37 -14.03 3.26
N PRO A 80 0.95 -12.79 3.49
CA PRO A 80 0.38 -12.38 4.77
C PRO A 80 -0.79 -13.28 5.20
N LEU A 81 -0.98 -13.43 6.52
CA LEU A 81 -1.96 -14.34 7.10
C LEU A 81 -3.39 -14.15 6.53
N ASP A 82 -3.77 -12.90 6.33
CA ASP A 82 -5.10 -12.52 5.84
C ASP A 82 -5.09 -12.08 4.36
N ALA A 83 -4.02 -12.34 3.62
CA ALA A 83 -4.01 -12.05 2.20
C ALA A 83 -5.10 -12.84 1.47
N ARG A 84 -5.96 -12.15 0.73
CA ARG A 84 -6.92 -12.80 -0.15
C ARG A 84 -6.15 -13.68 -1.14
N ARG A 85 -6.63 -14.88 -1.39
CA ARG A 85 -6.17 -15.69 -2.50
C ARG A 85 -6.57 -14.99 -3.81
N ALA A 86 -5.70 -14.15 -4.30
CA ALA A 86 -5.80 -13.71 -5.69
C ALA A 86 -5.33 -14.87 -6.54
N GLY A 87 -6.21 -15.46 -7.35
CA GLY A 87 -5.94 -16.40 -8.42
C GLY A 87 -4.67 -17.26 -8.37
N ILE A 88 -4.28 -17.86 -9.48
CA ILE A 88 -3.00 -18.55 -9.63
C ILE A 88 -1.91 -17.48 -9.63
N SER A 89 -1.08 -17.43 -8.58
CA SER A 89 0.13 -16.62 -8.62
C SER A 89 1.12 -17.29 -9.57
N VAL A 90 1.59 -16.56 -10.54
CA VAL A 90 2.67 -16.97 -11.44
C VAL A 90 4.05 -16.67 -10.84
N HIS A 91 4.10 -16.10 -9.65
CA HIS A 91 5.33 -15.75 -8.95
C HIS A 91 5.66 -16.79 -7.89
N ASP A 92 6.92 -17.15 -7.79
CA ASP A 92 7.43 -17.92 -6.68
C ASP A 92 7.27 -17.16 -5.37
N PRO A 93 7.06 -17.84 -4.22
CA PRO A 93 6.98 -17.18 -2.91
C PRO A 93 8.17 -16.25 -2.60
N GLN A 94 9.35 -16.58 -3.10
CA GLN A 94 10.57 -15.78 -2.95
C GLN A 94 10.56 -14.45 -3.73
N ASP A 95 9.71 -14.33 -4.74
CA ASP A 95 9.56 -13.10 -5.53
C ASP A 95 8.54 -12.13 -4.89
N LEU A 96 7.86 -12.59 -3.83
CA LEU A 96 6.85 -11.79 -3.15
C LEU A 96 7.49 -10.93 -2.07
N ASP A 97 7.13 -9.66 -2.04
CA ASP A 97 7.67 -8.67 -1.12
C ASP A 97 6.57 -7.89 -0.39
N TYR A 98 5.73 -8.62 0.31
CA TYR A 98 4.67 -8.01 1.16
C TYR A 98 5.22 -7.29 2.39
N GLY A 99 6.49 -7.55 2.75
CA GLY A 99 7.04 -7.22 4.05
C GLY A 99 6.66 -8.25 5.12
N SER A 100 7.09 -7.99 6.35
CA SER A 100 6.94 -8.91 7.48
C SER A 100 6.22 -8.31 8.68
N THR A 101 5.93 -7.01 8.65
CA THR A 101 5.41 -6.27 9.79
C THR A 101 4.04 -5.67 9.52
N VAL A 102 3.23 -5.56 10.56
CA VAL A 102 2.04 -4.73 10.54
C VAL A 102 2.41 -3.25 10.66
N LEU A 103 1.48 -2.34 10.40
CA LEU A 103 1.69 -0.92 10.64
C LEU A 103 2.01 -0.67 12.12
N ALA A 104 2.93 0.25 12.39
CA ALA A 104 3.37 0.59 13.75
C ALA A 104 2.23 1.05 14.67
N SER A 105 1.14 1.56 14.11
CA SER A 105 -0.07 1.89 14.84
C SER A 105 -0.81 0.66 15.41
N GLY A 106 -0.50 -0.55 14.95
CA GLY A 106 -1.17 -1.79 15.34
C GLY A 106 -2.59 -1.94 14.78
N GLN A 107 -3.01 -1.08 13.85
CA GLN A 107 -4.36 -1.16 13.28
C GLN A 107 -4.58 -2.48 12.51
N THR A 108 -5.81 -2.98 12.56
CA THR A 108 -6.20 -4.28 12.01
C THR A 108 -6.64 -4.25 10.54
N SER A 109 -6.68 -3.06 9.95
CA SER A 109 -6.99 -2.83 8.53
C SER A 109 -6.40 -1.51 8.05
N LEU A 110 -6.13 -1.40 6.74
CA LEU A 110 -5.77 -0.12 6.12
C LEU A 110 -6.99 0.80 5.98
N VAL A 111 -8.18 0.24 5.81
CA VAL A 111 -9.43 0.99 5.88
C VAL A 111 -9.72 1.33 7.34
N VAL A 112 -9.77 2.62 7.66
CA VAL A 112 -10.03 3.14 9.01
C VAL A 112 -11.38 3.86 9.12
N ASP A 113 -11.93 4.25 8.00
CA ASP A 113 -13.26 4.83 7.85
C ASP A 113 -13.96 4.17 6.65
N PRO A 114 -15.08 3.49 6.87
CA PRO A 114 -15.86 3.33 8.13
C PRO A 114 -15.12 2.59 9.26
N PRO A 115 -15.56 2.78 10.54
CA PRO A 115 -14.89 2.19 11.71
C PRO A 115 -14.88 0.67 11.77
N ASP A 116 -15.74 0.00 10.98
CA ASP A 116 -15.74 -1.45 10.84
C ASP A 116 -14.51 -1.97 10.08
N GLY A 117 -13.75 -1.05 9.43
CA GLY A 117 -12.55 -1.38 8.67
C GLY A 117 -12.84 -2.09 7.36
N ARG A 118 -14.00 -1.88 6.78
CA ARG A 118 -14.46 -2.49 5.53
C ARG A 118 -14.64 -1.44 4.45
N ILE A 119 -14.42 -1.85 3.20
CA ILE A 119 -14.77 -1.01 2.04
C ILE A 119 -16.29 -0.87 2.01
N PRO A 120 -16.83 0.36 1.95
CA PRO A 120 -18.28 0.58 1.87
C PRO A 120 -18.90 -0.11 0.64
N ALA A 121 -20.18 -0.44 0.76
CA ALA A 121 -20.96 -0.89 -0.40
C ALA A 121 -20.95 0.18 -1.49
N TYR A 122 -21.09 -0.26 -2.73
CA TYR A 122 -21.21 0.68 -3.85
C TYR A 122 -22.44 1.56 -3.70
N THR A 123 -22.36 2.75 -4.26
CA THR A 123 -23.57 3.57 -4.46
C THR A 123 -24.47 2.94 -5.50
N GLN A 124 -25.78 3.22 -5.45
CA GLN A 124 -26.72 2.73 -6.45
C GLN A 124 -26.25 3.03 -7.89
N ALA A 125 -25.75 4.23 -8.14
CA ALA A 125 -25.23 4.58 -9.46
C ALA A 125 -23.98 3.78 -9.88
N ALA A 126 -23.18 3.31 -8.93
CA ALA A 126 -22.04 2.43 -9.22
C ALA A 126 -22.51 1.00 -9.52
N ASP A 127 -23.50 0.49 -8.77
CA ASP A 127 -24.11 -0.82 -9.02
C ASP A 127 -24.77 -0.86 -10.40
N GLU A 128 -25.51 0.18 -10.77
CA GLU A 128 -26.13 0.30 -12.10
C GLU A 128 -25.06 0.27 -13.22
N ARG A 129 -23.96 1.01 -13.07
CA ARG A 129 -22.86 0.95 -14.04
C ARG A 129 -22.20 -0.43 -14.10
N ALA A 130 -22.03 -1.08 -12.96
CA ALA A 130 -21.47 -2.41 -12.89
C ALA A 130 -22.38 -3.44 -13.59
N ALA A 131 -23.68 -3.36 -13.37
CA ALA A 131 -24.69 -4.22 -14.03
C ALA A 131 -24.65 -4.06 -15.55
N VAL A 132 -24.64 -2.81 -16.06
CA VAL A 132 -24.52 -2.54 -17.50
C VAL A 132 -23.20 -3.10 -18.06
N ALA A 133 -22.10 -2.94 -17.33
CA ALA A 133 -20.79 -3.49 -17.75
C ALA A 133 -20.79 -5.02 -17.76
N ALA A 134 -21.42 -5.67 -16.77
CA ALA A 134 -21.59 -7.12 -16.72
C ALA A 134 -22.40 -7.63 -17.92
N GLN A 135 -23.56 -7.02 -18.17
CA GLN A 135 -24.42 -7.38 -19.29
C GLN A 135 -23.70 -7.29 -20.65
N ARG A 136 -22.87 -6.25 -20.84
CA ARG A 136 -22.07 -6.11 -22.06
C ARG A 136 -21.03 -7.22 -22.22
N ARG A 137 -20.56 -7.83 -21.13
CA ARG A 137 -19.59 -8.94 -21.14
C ARG A 137 -20.25 -10.29 -21.39
N GLU A 138 -21.53 -10.49 -21.04
CA GLU A 138 -22.23 -11.76 -21.21
C GLU A 138 -22.30 -12.21 -22.69
N SER A 139 -22.35 -11.26 -23.62
CA SER A 139 -22.41 -11.52 -25.06
C SER A 139 -21.05 -11.55 -25.76
N ARG A 140 -19.95 -11.49 -24.99
CA ARG A 140 -18.58 -11.38 -25.52
C ARG A 140 -17.64 -12.32 -24.81
N GLY A 141 -16.62 -12.79 -25.53
CA GLY A 141 -15.52 -13.50 -24.92
C GLY A 141 -14.61 -12.59 -24.09
N PRO A 142 -13.78 -13.16 -23.23
CA PRO A 142 -12.94 -12.40 -22.28
C PRO A 142 -11.83 -11.58 -22.96
N ALA A 143 -11.68 -11.67 -24.27
CA ALA A 143 -10.65 -10.98 -25.05
C ALA A 143 -11.07 -10.71 -26.51
N ASP A 144 -12.36 -10.54 -26.77
CA ASP A 144 -12.87 -10.21 -28.12
C ASP A 144 -12.45 -8.80 -28.54
N SER A 145 -12.14 -7.93 -27.58
CA SER A 145 -11.62 -6.60 -27.80
C SER A 145 -10.57 -6.25 -26.75
N TRP A 146 -9.67 -5.36 -27.07
CA TRP A 146 -8.72 -4.79 -26.11
C TRP A 146 -9.43 -4.10 -24.92
N THR A 147 -10.68 -3.63 -25.08
CA THR A 147 -11.47 -3.05 -23.99
C THR A 147 -12.00 -4.09 -23.00
N ASP A 148 -11.95 -5.37 -23.32
CA ASP A 148 -12.39 -6.45 -22.43
C ASP A 148 -11.33 -6.77 -21.37
N ARG A 149 -10.09 -6.31 -21.58
CA ARG A 149 -8.99 -6.42 -20.64
C ARG A 149 -8.86 -5.16 -19.78
N SER A 150 -8.60 -5.35 -18.51
CA SER A 150 -8.34 -4.23 -17.58
C SER A 150 -7.07 -3.47 -17.99
N LEU A 151 -6.92 -2.24 -17.53
CA LEU A 151 -5.74 -1.42 -17.80
C LEU A 151 -4.47 -2.09 -17.29
N ASN A 152 -4.55 -2.81 -16.17
CA ASN A 152 -3.46 -3.57 -15.61
C ASN A 152 -3.06 -4.76 -16.50
N GLU A 153 -4.03 -5.58 -16.97
CA GLU A 153 -3.73 -6.68 -17.90
C GLU A 153 -3.14 -6.20 -19.23
N ARG A 154 -3.41 -4.96 -19.60
CA ARG A 154 -2.86 -4.28 -20.78
C ARG A 154 -1.52 -3.59 -20.49
N CYS A 155 -0.96 -3.74 -19.30
CA CYS A 155 0.30 -3.13 -18.85
C CYS A 155 0.30 -1.59 -18.98
N LEU A 156 -0.84 -0.93 -18.83
CA LEU A 156 -0.94 0.53 -18.93
C LEU A 156 -0.79 1.21 -17.57
N THR A 157 -1.53 0.74 -16.58
CA THR A 157 -1.48 1.28 -15.21
C THR A 157 -2.24 0.39 -14.24
N TRP A 158 -1.83 0.41 -12.98
CA TRP A 158 -2.61 -0.14 -11.86
C TRP A 158 -3.80 0.76 -11.49
N GLY A 159 -3.77 2.01 -11.91
CA GLY A 159 -4.74 3.02 -11.52
C GLY A 159 -4.60 3.48 -10.07
N MET A 160 -5.24 4.61 -9.76
CA MET A 160 -5.30 5.14 -8.40
C MET A 160 -6.66 4.78 -7.77
N PRO A 161 -6.73 4.50 -6.48
CA PRO A 161 -5.65 4.48 -5.48
C PRO A 161 -4.83 3.18 -5.45
N ASN A 162 -5.14 2.19 -6.29
CA ASN A 162 -4.56 0.85 -6.22
C ASN A 162 -3.01 0.88 -6.34
N GLY A 163 -2.46 1.74 -7.21
CA GLY A 163 -1.03 1.96 -7.33
C GLY A 163 -0.33 2.48 -6.07
N MET A 164 -1.08 2.99 -5.08
CA MET A 164 -0.54 3.45 -3.80
C MET A 164 -0.71 2.45 -2.66
N LEU A 165 -1.52 1.40 -2.84
CA LEU A 165 -1.73 0.38 -1.81
C LEU A 165 -0.56 -0.59 -1.77
N PRO A 166 -0.27 -1.23 -0.62
CA PRO A 166 0.70 -2.31 -0.52
C PRO A 166 0.39 -3.42 -1.52
N GLN A 167 1.39 -3.87 -2.24
CA GLN A 167 1.30 -4.88 -3.30
C GLN A 167 2.18 -6.09 -2.96
N ALA A 168 2.07 -7.12 -3.79
CA ALA A 168 2.93 -8.29 -3.68
C ALA A 168 4.40 -8.00 -3.99
N TYR A 169 4.68 -6.90 -4.70
CA TYR A 169 6.03 -6.44 -5.09
C TYR A 169 5.96 -4.96 -5.53
N ASN A 170 7.11 -4.32 -5.79
CA ASN A 170 7.22 -2.91 -6.20
C ASN A 170 6.61 -1.94 -5.18
N ASN A 171 6.98 -2.12 -3.91
CA ASN A 171 6.40 -1.37 -2.80
C ASN A 171 7.08 -0.02 -2.51
N ASN A 172 8.05 0.39 -3.29
CA ASN A 172 8.68 1.69 -3.14
C ASN A 172 7.91 2.75 -3.94
N ILE A 173 7.65 3.87 -3.31
CA ILE A 173 7.11 5.06 -3.97
C ILE A 173 8.05 6.24 -3.73
N GLN A 174 8.15 7.12 -4.71
CA GLN A 174 8.87 8.38 -4.55
C GLN A 174 7.88 9.54 -4.50
N ILE A 175 8.01 10.40 -3.49
CA ILE A 175 7.23 11.63 -3.35
C ILE A 175 8.13 12.82 -3.61
N ILE A 176 7.70 13.71 -4.49
CA ILE A 176 8.34 14.97 -4.83
C ILE A 176 7.33 16.09 -4.56
N GLN A 177 7.73 17.12 -3.83
CA GLN A 177 6.87 18.25 -3.52
C GLN A 177 7.44 19.55 -4.10
N THR A 178 6.55 20.39 -4.56
CA THR A 178 6.79 21.81 -4.84
C THR A 178 5.85 22.65 -3.97
N PRO A 179 5.96 23.99 -3.97
CA PRO A 179 5.00 24.82 -3.24
C PRO A 179 3.53 24.59 -3.58
N ASN A 180 3.23 24.13 -4.81
CA ASN A 180 1.87 24.04 -5.32
C ASN A 180 1.46 22.62 -5.76
N GLU A 181 2.40 21.67 -5.81
CA GLU A 181 2.14 20.35 -6.39
C GLU A 181 2.80 19.24 -5.57
N VAL A 182 2.18 18.07 -5.58
CA VAL A 182 2.75 16.83 -5.07
C VAL A 182 2.73 15.80 -6.19
N MET A 183 3.89 15.25 -6.52
CA MET A 183 4.04 14.18 -7.49
C MET A 183 4.39 12.89 -6.75
N ILE A 184 3.68 11.80 -7.07
CA ILE A 184 3.93 10.46 -6.52
C ILE A 184 4.24 9.54 -7.69
N LEU A 185 5.44 8.97 -7.67
CA LEU A 185 5.88 7.94 -8.62
C LEU A 185 5.76 6.57 -7.94
N THR A 186 5.13 5.62 -8.64
CA THR A 186 4.88 4.25 -8.15
C THR A 186 5.50 3.22 -9.08
#